data_7cc2f6d18937660700f08ca0ebff8366
#
_entry.id   7cc2f6d18937660700f08ca0ebff8366
#
_cell.length_a   1.000
_cell.length_b   1.000
_cell.length_c   1.000
_cell.angle_alpha   90.00
_cell.angle_beta   90.00
_cell.angle_gamma   90.00
#
_symmetry.space_group_name_H-M   'P 1'
#
loop_
_entity.id
_entity.type
_entity.pdbx_description
1 polymer ?
#
loop_
_entity_poly.entity_id
_entity_poly.type
_entity_poly.pdbx_seq_one_letter_code
_entity_poly.pdbx_strand_id
1 'polypeptide(L)'
;IAEPSSGLRSAATAVACGQIVADGPLADRIEQIVSTGHATLARPVLRQLARTDVPIIHIGDRSTFPAVAGPNVKFVPAVTAAGRGDENWLRSWIESGDRFASALLAAEPLTVARAVWDAAADGLLVVGSSNPIRDLNLVAPVRLTGPQVLANRGLAGIDGTVSTAIGAALTFWGRSIALMGDLTFLHGANGLLIGPAEPRPDLTIVVLNDDGGG
;
A
#
# COMPACT_ATOMS: atom_id res chain seq x y z
N ILE A 1 4.24 10.08 1.55
CA ILE A 1 3.74 8.98 0.70
C ILE A 1 3.59 7.76 1.58
N ALA A 2 2.42 7.12 1.57
CA ALA A 2 2.12 5.95 2.39
C ALA A 2 1.56 4.82 1.53
N GLU A 3 2.15 3.64 1.59
CA GLU A 3 1.60 2.43 0.97
C GLU A 3 0.33 1.97 1.71
N PRO A 4 -0.63 1.28 1.07
CA PRO A 4 -1.90 0.90 1.68
C PRO A 4 -1.77 0.11 2.98
N SER A 5 -0.79 -0.79 3.06
CA SER A 5 -0.54 -1.65 4.23
C SER A 5 0.32 -1.00 5.33
N SER A 6 0.74 0.25 5.17
CA SER A 6 1.64 0.92 6.14
C SER A 6 0.94 1.45 7.40
N GLY A 7 -0.40 1.54 7.39
CA GLY A 7 -1.15 2.23 8.45
C GLY A 7 -1.01 3.76 8.48
N LEU A 8 -0.20 4.35 7.60
CA LEU A 8 0.08 5.79 7.58
C LEU A 8 -0.85 6.60 6.67
N ARG A 9 -1.76 5.96 5.93
CA ARG A 9 -2.72 6.67 5.06
C ARG A 9 -3.75 7.50 5.83
N SER A 10 -3.90 7.27 7.12
CA SER A 10 -4.75 8.07 8.00
C SER A 10 -4.08 9.34 8.51
N ALA A 11 -2.80 9.55 8.25
CA ALA A 11 -2.11 10.76 8.66
C ALA A 11 -2.62 11.99 7.89
N ALA A 12 -2.82 13.12 8.57
CA ALA A 12 -3.28 14.36 7.95
C ALA A 12 -2.32 14.91 6.87
N THR A 13 -1.08 14.44 6.83
CA THR A 13 -0.06 14.80 5.85
C THR A 13 0.11 13.74 4.76
N ALA A 14 -0.73 12.72 4.74
CA ALA A 14 -0.68 11.71 3.68
C ALA A 14 -1.14 12.31 2.34
N VAL A 15 -0.53 11.87 1.25
CA VAL A 15 -0.81 12.36 -0.11
C VAL A 15 -1.39 11.23 -0.93
N ALA A 16 -2.58 11.44 -1.49
CA ALA A 16 -3.18 10.53 -2.46
C ALA A 16 -2.31 10.47 -3.71
N CYS A 17 -2.18 9.33 -4.35
CA CYS A 17 -1.33 9.13 -5.53
C CYS A 17 0.10 9.69 -5.37
N GLY A 18 0.62 9.76 -4.14
CA GLY A 18 1.91 10.37 -3.85
C GLY A 18 3.08 9.79 -4.64
N GLN A 19 3.00 8.52 -5.07
CA GLN A 19 3.97 7.90 -5.96
C GLN A 19 4.00 8.53 -7.37
N ILE A 20 2.85 9.05 -7.87
CA ILE A 20 2.81 9.77 -9.16
C ILE A 20 3.37 11.18 -8.97
N VAL A 21 3.01 11.86 -7.88
CA VAL A 21 3.55 13.17 -7.55
C VAL A 21 5.07 13.13 -7.39
N ALA A 22 5.60 12.04 -6.82
CA ALA A 22 7.04 11.82 -6.68
C ALA A 22 7.79 11.54 -7.99
N ASP A 23 7.08 11.39 -9.10
CA ASP A 23 7.64 11.27 -10.45
C ASP A 23 7.55 12.59 -11.25
N GLY A 24 6.99 13.61 -10.65
CA GLY A 24 6.77 14.92 -11.26
C GLY A 24 7.72 16.01 -10.75
N PRO A 25 7.52 17.26 -11.21
CA PRO A 25 8.42 18.38 -10.92
C PRO A 25 8.57 18.74 -9.43
N LEU A 26 7.61 18.37 -8.60
CA LEU A 26 7.74 18.56 -7.16
C LEU A 26 8.87 17.71 -6.55
N ALA A 27 9.21 16.58 -7.17
CA ALA A 27 10.28 15.72 -6.68
C ALA A 27 11.66 16.40 -6.74
N ASP A 28 11.89 17.29 -7.70
CA ASP A 28 13.17 18.02 -7.85
C ASP A 28 13.44 18.98 -6.68
N ARG A 29 12.40 19.35 -5.95
CA ARG A 29 12.47 20.27 -4.81
C ARG A 29 12.58 19.55 -3.47
N ILE A 30 12.69 18.22 -3.46
CA ILE A 30 12.89 17.43 -2.23
C ILE A 30 14.31 17.69 -1.73
N GLU A 31 14.43 18.21 -0.51
CA GLU A 31 15.70 18.49 0.15
C GLU A 31 16.14 17.37 1.12
N GLN A 32 15.18 16.56 1.59
CA GLN A 32 15.44 15.43 2.49
C GLN A 32 14.34 14.40 2.35
N ILE A 33 14.70 13.12 2.52
CA ILE A 33 13.75 12.02 2.58
C ILE A 33 13.85 11.34 3.94
N VAL A 34 12.70 11.19 4.60
CA VAL A 34 12.57 10.32 5.77
C VAL A 34 11.72 9.11 5.37
N SER A 35 12.23 7.92 5.59
CA SER A 35 11.55 6.67 5.25
C SER A 35 11.45 5.72 6.43
N THR A 36 10.45 4.86 6.42
CA THR A 36 10.28 3.77 7.38
C THR A 36 9.64 2.56 6.71
N GLY A 37 9.90 1.38 7.22
CA GLY A 37 9.40 0.13 6.64
C GLY A 37 10.07 -0.20 5.30
N HIS A 38 9.53 -1.18 4.60
CA HIS A 38 10.10 -1.70 3.36
C HIS A 38 9.24 -1.29 2.15
N ALA A 39 9.53 -0.15 1.54
CA ALA A 39 8.82 0.32 0.34
C ALA A 39 9.10 -0.60 -0.85
N THR A 40 8.07 -1.18 -1.46
CA THR A 40 8.21 -2.18 -2.54
C THR A 40 7.25 -2.03 -3.71
N LEU A 41 6.26 -1.13 -3.62
CA LEU A 41 5.16 -1.09 -4.59
C LEU A 41 5.45 -0.23 -5.82
N ALA A 42 6.00 0.96 -5.62
CA ALA A 42 6.04 1.98 -6.64
C ALA A 42 7.48 2.32 -7.08
N ARG A 43 7.77 2.12 -8.36
CA ARG A 43 9.08 2.50 -8.94
C ARG A 43 9.47 3.96 -8.71
N PRO A 44 8.56 4.95 -8.81
CA PRO A 44 8.90 6.33 -8.49
C PRO A 44 9.41 6.51 -7.06
N VAL A 45 8.79 5.87 -6.08
CA VAL A 45 9.24 5.90 -4.68
C VAL A 45 10.63 5.28 -4.55
N LEU A 46 10.87 4.14 -5.18
CA LEU A 46 12.19 3.50 -5.19
C LEU A 46 13.26 4.38 -5.84
N ARG A 47 12.93 5.11 -6.92
CA ARG A 47 13.84 6.09 -7.52
C ARG A 47 14.20 7.21 -6.54
N GLN A 48 13.25 7.72 -5.77
CA GLN A 48 13.54 8.71 -4.74
C GLN A 48 14.45 8.15 -3.64
N LEU A 49 14.23 6.90 -3.23
CA LEU A 49 15.08 6.24 -2.22
C LEU A 49 16.49 5.86 -2.74
N ALA A 50 16.69 5.87 -4.05
CA ALA A 50 17.99 5.65 -4.69
C ALA A 50 18.78 6.95 -4.97
N ARG A 51 18.22 8.12 -4.64
CA ARG A 51 18.87 9.42 -4.89
C ARG A 51 20.17 9.57 -4.11
N THR A 52 21.16 10.19 -4.74
CA THR A 52 22.47 10.46 -4.16
C THR A 52 22.68 11.94 -3.86
N ASP A 53 21.79 12.79 -4.33
CA ASP A 53 21.84 14.26 -4.23
C ASP A 53 21.10 14.80 -3.01
N VAL A 54 20.28 13.98 -2.36
CA VAL A 54 19.56 14.36 -1.12
C VAL A 54 19.87 13.40 0.02
N PRO A 55 19.94 13.88 1.27
CA PRO A 55 20.11 13.02 2.44
C PRO A 55 18.84 12.19 2.68
N ILE A 56 19.04 10.90 2.97
CA ILE A 56 17.97 9.97 3.30
C ILE A 56 18.15 9.48 4.73
N ILE A 57 17.12 9.63 5.55
CA ILE A 57 17.07 9.09 6.90
C ILE A 57 16.10 7.92 6.91
N HIS A 58 16.55 6.74 7.24
CA HIS A 58 15.70 5.57 7.40
C HIS A 58 15.50 5.24 8.88
N ILE A 59 14.23 5.23 9.31
CA ILE A 59 13.86 4.80 10.66
C ILE A 59 13.77 3.27 10.64
N GLY A 60 14.76 2.61 11.20
CA GLY A 60 14.94 1.16 11.17
C GLY A 60 16.39 0.79 10.92
N ASP A 61 16.61 -0.43 10.46
CA ASP A 61 17.91 -0.97 10.10
C ASP A 61 18.02 -1.30 8.60
N ARG A 62 19.17 -1.83 8.19
CA ARG A 62 19.40 -2.20 6.79
C ARG A 62 18.47 -3.29 6.27
N SER A 63 17.94 -4.15 7.13
CA SER A 63 17.06 -5.25 6.73
C SER A 63 15.68 -4.76 6.29
N THR A 64 15.27 -3.58 6.76
CA THR A 64 13.98 -2.96 6.44
C THR A 64 14.05 -1.96 5.29
N PHE A 65 15.26 -1.58 4.85
CA PHE A 65 15.42 -0.64 3.73
C PHE A 65 15.47 -1.38 2.38
N PRO A 66 14.83 -0.86 1.32
CA PRO A 66 14.91 -1.45 -0.01
C PRO A 66 16.36 -1.53 -0.52
N ALA A 67 16.70 -2.59 -1.25
CA ALA A 67 18.05 -2.86 -1.76
C ALA A 67 18.62 -1.79 -2.74
N VAL A 68 17.81 -0.84 -3.15
CA VAL A 68 18.19 0.30 -4.01
C VAL A 68 18.93 1.43 -3.26
N ALA A 69 19.23 1.23 -1.98
CA ALA A 69 19.86 2.24 -1.14
C ALA A 69 21.13 2.84 -1.77
N GLY A 70 21.11 4.15 -1.99
CA GLY A 70 22.29 4.93 -2.31
C GLY A 70 23.21 5.08 -1.08
N PRO A 71 24.42 5.66 -1.26
CA PRO A 71 25.38 5.85 -0.17
C PRO A 71 24.92 6.86 0.89
N ASN A 72 23.90 7.66 0.62
CA ASN A 72 23.47 8.79 1.47
C ASN A 72 22.43 8.39 2.54
N VAL A 73 22.24 7.10 2.81
CA VAL A 73 21.24 6.66 3.78
C VAL A 73 21.84 6.58 5.17
N LYS A 74 21.22 7.29 6.12
CA LYS A 74 21.51 7.20 7.55
C LYS A 74 20.41 6.39 8.25
N PHE A 75 20.80 5.31 8.92
CA PHE A 75 19.87 4.48 9.71
C PHE A 75 19.79 4.99 11.13
N VAL A 76 18.58 5.16 11.65
CA VAL A 76 18.30 5.68 13.00
C VAL A 76 17.14 4.93 13.65
N PRO A 77 17.13 4.78 14.98
CA PRO A 77 16.01 4.13 15.66
C PRO A 77 14.75 5.00 15.73
N ALA A 78 14.90 6.33 15.68
CA ALA A 78 13.80 7.27 15.74
C ALA A 78 14.22 8.64 15.19
N VAL A 79 13.23 9.46 14.88
CA VAL A 79 13.39 10.87 14.52
C VAL A 79 12.44 11.74 15.34
N THR A 80 12.86 12.97 15.59
CA THR A 80 12.01 14.00 16.17
C THR A 80 12.04 15.23 15.26
N ALA A 81 10.86 15.76 14.94
CA ALA A 81 10.78 16.98 14.13
C ALA A 81 11.14 18.20 15.01
N ALA A 82 12.07 19.03 14.53
CA ALA A 82 12.47 20.26 15.22
C ALA A 82 11.47 21.42 15.01
N GLY A 83 10.51 21.27 14.10
CA GLY A 83 9.51 22.30 13.79
C GLY A 83 8.52 21.81 12.73
N ARG A 84 7.71 22.74 12.21
CA ARG A 84 6.81 22.50 11.08
C ARG A 84 7.52 22.86 9.78
N GLY A 85 7.28 22.10 8.74
CA GLY A 85 7.70 22.41 7.37
C GLY A 85 6.82 23.48 6.72
N ASP A 86 7.13 23.81 5.47
CA ASP A 86 6.35 24.74 4.66
C ASP A 86 4.97 24.15 4.33
N GLU A 87 3.92 24.82 4.82
CA GLU A 87 2.52 24.41 4.57
C GLU A 87 2.14 24.51 3.09
N ASN A 88 2.72 25.44 2.33
CA ASN A 88 2.47 25.56 0.90
C ASN A 88 3.11 24.40 0.13
N TRP A 89 4.26 23.92 0.60
CA TRP A 89 4.89 22.71 0.08
C TRP A 89 3.96 21.50 0.23
N LEU A 90 3.46 21.23 1.44
CA LEU A 90 2.53 20.15 1.70
C LEU A 90 1.25 20.29 0.87
N ARG A 91 0.69 21.49 0.80
CA ARG A 91 -0.52 21.79 0.01
C ARG A 91 -0.31 21.45 -1.46
N SER A 92 0.82 21.83 -2.05
CA SER A 92 1.15 21.52 -3.45
C SER A 92 1.17 20.04 -3.74
N TRP A 93 1.67 19.22 -2.80
CA TRP A 93 1.66 17.76 -2.91
C TRP A 93 0.25 17.20 -2.81
N ILE A 94 -0.54 17.63 -1.83
CA ILE A 94 -1.92 17.18 -1.64
C ILE A 94 -2.78 17.51 -2.86
N GLU A 95 -2.78 18.76 -3.32
CA GLU A 95 -3.55 19.20 -4.48
C GLU A 95 -3.16 18.44 -5.77
N SER A 96 -1.88 18.18 -5.95
CA SER A 96 -1.41 17.37 -7.08
C SER A 96 -1.88 15.93 -7.00
N GLY A 97 -1.80 15.34 -5.82
CA GLY A 97 -2.26 13.99 -5.57
C GLY A 97 -3.77 13.80 -5.77
N ASP A 98 -4.57 14.75 -5.30
CA ASP A 98 -6.03 14.71 -5.44
C ASP A 98 -6.48 14.85 -6.90
N ARG A 99 -5.77 15.69 -7.71
CA ARG A 99 -6.02 15.77 -9.16
C ARG A 99 -5.76 14.42 -9.86
N PHE A 100 -4.67 13.75 -9.53
CA PHE A 100 -4.38 12.43 -10.08
C PHE A 100 -5.38 11.38 -9.61
N ALA A 101 -5.74 11.37 -8.33
CA ALA A 101 -6.72 10.43 -7.78
C ALA A 101 -8.07 10.55 -8.48
N SER A 102 -8.53 11.78 -8.75
CA SER A 102 -9.79 12.04 -9.46
C SER A 102 -9.73 11.55 -10.92
N ALA A 103 -8.62 11.77 -11.61
CA ALA A 103 -8.46 11.37 -13.01
C ALA A 103 -8.38 9.84 -13.18
N LEU A 104 -7.76 9.14 -12.23
CA LEU A 104 -7.54 7.68 -12.31
C LEU A 104 -8.80 6.85 -12.08
N LEU A 105 -9.82 7.38 -11.40
CA LEU A 105 -11.06 6.65 -11.12
C LEU A 105 -11.91 6.35 -12.38
N ALA A 106 -11.50 6.80 -13.55
CA ALA A 106 -12.14 6.46 -14.82
C ALA A 106 -11.75 5.05 -15.35
N ALA A 107 -10.68 4.45 -14.84
CA ALA A 107 -10.20 3.13 -15.28
C ALA A 107 -10.89 2.01 -14.49
N GLU A 108 -11.45 1.01 -15.17
CA GLU A 108 -12.28 -0.04 -14.56
C GLU A 108 -11.62 -0.83 -13.43
N PRO A 109 -10.39 -1.37 -13.53
CA PRO A 109 -9.76 -2.09 -12.43
C PRO A 109 -9.58 -1.21 -11.18
N LEU A 110 -9.29 0.07 -11.38
CA LEU A 110 -9.11 1.04 -10.30
C LEU A 110 -10.44 1.37 -9.62
N THR A 111 -11.53 1.41 -10.37
CA THR A 111 -12.89 1.59 -9.82
C THR A 111 -13.27 0.44 -8.91
N VAL A 112 -12.98 -0.81 -9.30
CA VAL A 112 -13.23 -1.98 -8.47
C VAL A 112 -12.38 -1.95 -7.20
N ALA A 113 -11.08 -1.67 -7.32
CA ALA A 113 -10.19 -1.56 -6.16
C ALA A 113 -10.68 -0.49 -5.17
N ARG A 114 -11.18 0.65 -5.68
CA ARG A 114 -11.76 1.70 -4.86
C ARG A 114 -13.07 1.26 -4.20
N ALA A 115 -13.96 0.60 -4.92
CA ALA A 115 -15.21 0.09 -4.36
C ALA A 115 -14.97 -0.94 -3.25
N VAL A 116 -13.98 -1.82 -3.42
CA VAL A 116 -13.57 -2.79 -2.39
C VAL A 116 -13.02 -2.09 -1.15
N TRP A 117 -12.19 -1.07 -1.33
CA TRP A 117 -11.71 -0.26 -0.20
C TRP A 117 -12.86 0.38 0.57
N ASP A 118 -13.81 0.98 -0.14
CA ASP A 118 -14.96 1.64 0.50
C ASP A 118 -15.91 0.61 1.17
N ALA A 119 -16.06 -0.57 0.59
CA ALA A 119 -16.87 -1.66 1.17
C ALA A 119 -16.20 -2.28 2.42
N ALA A 120 -14.86 -2.29 2.49
CA ALA A 120 -14.15 -2.75 3.67
C ALA A 120 -14.31 -1.79 4.86
N ALA A 121 -14.59 -0.52 4.61
CA ALA A 121 -14.85 0.52 5.61
C ALA A 121 -13.76 0.56 6.71
N ASP A 122 -14.10 0.18 7.95
CA ASP A 122 -13.21 0.05 9.11
C ASP A 122 -12.86 -1.42 9.41
N GLY A 123 -13.20 -2.33 8.51
CA GLY A 123 -12.94 -3.76 8.63
C GLY A 123 -11.52 -4.18 8.25
N LEU A 124 -11.38 -5.47 7.95
CA LEU A 124 -10.13 -6.06 7.46
C LEU A 124 -10.14 -6.13 5.93
N LEU A 125 -9.06 -5.71 5.29
CA LEU A 125 -8.81 -5.87 3.86
C LEU A 125 -7.51 -6.62 3.63
N VAL A 126 -7.59 -7.86 3.16
CA VAL A 126 -6.42 -8.64 2.74
C VAL A 126 -6.21 -8.47 1.24
N VAL A 127 -5.00 -8.10 0.83
CA VAL A 127 -4.74 -7.74 -0.56
C VAL A 127 -3.67 -8.63 -1.17
N GLY A 128 -4.01 -9.22 -2.30
CA GLY A 128 -3.08 -10.02 -3.09
C GLY A 128 -1.98 -9.19 -3.74
N SER A 129 -0.88 -9.84 -4.04
CA SER A 129 0.25 -9.27 -4.76
C SER A 129 -0.12 -8.93 -6.21
N SER A 130 0.82 -8.34 -6.98
CA SER A 130 0.63 -7.87 -8.35
C SER A 130 -0.29 -6.64 -8.46
N ASN A 131 -1.25 -6.62 -9.40
CA ASN A 131 -2.09 -5.46 -9.69
C ASN A 131 -2.98 -5.03 -8.51
N PRO A 132 -3.66 -5.91 -7.77
CA PRO A 132 -4.59 -5.49 -6.72
C PRO A 132 -3.99 -4.53 -5.69
N ILE A 133 -2.79 -4.81 -5.18
CA ILE A 133 -2.15 -3.90 -4.21
C ILE A 133 -1.62 -2.62 -4.86
N ARG A 134 -1.23 -2.67 -6.15
CA ARG A 134 -0.79 -1.48 -6.89
C ARG A 134 -1.96 -0.57 -7.21
N ASP A 135 -3.10 -1.13 -7.60
CA ASP A 135 -4.33 -0.40 -7.87
C ASP A 135 -4.84 0.30 -6.60
N LEU A 136 -4.88 -0.43 -5.48
CA LEU A 136 -5.19 0.18 -4.19
C LEU A 136 -4.20 1.30 -3.81
N ASN A 137 -2.92 1.13 -4.11
CA ASN A 137 -1.94 2.19 -3.84
C ASN A 137 -2.25 3.47 -4.62
N LEU A 138 -2.87 3.36 -5.80
CA LEU A 138 -3.29 4.50 -6.61
C LEU A 138 -4.60 5.13 -6.10
N VAL A 139 -5.61 4.31 -5.77
CA VAL A 139 -6.98 4.81 -5.55
C VAL A 139 -7.47 4.80 -4.11
N ALA A 140 -6.78 4.12 -3.19
CA ALA A 140 -7.16 4.15 -1.79
C ALA A 140 -7.08 5.57 -1.24
N PRO A 141 -8.18 6.14 -0.74
CA PRO A 141 -8.20 7.52 -0.29
C PRO A 141 -7.36 7.72 0.97
N VAL A 142 -6.92 8.94 1.15
CA VAL A 142 -6.35 9.40 2.42
C VAL A 142 -7.51 9.84 3.32
N ARG A 143 -7.74 9.12 4.41
CA ARG A 143 -8.80 9.44 5.39
C ARG A 143 -8.37 8.99 6.79
N LEU A 144 -8.95 9.64 7.80
CA LEU A 144 -8.69 9.33 9.21
C LEU A 144 -9.12 7.91 9.60
N THR A 145 -10.11 7.37 8.92
CA THR A 145 -10.61 6.00 9.11
C THR A 145 -10.52 5.21 7.81
N GLY A 146 -10.22 3.94 7.91
CA GLY A 146 -10.14 3.04 6.76
C GLY A 146 -9.87 1.62 7.23
N PRO A 147 -9.88 0.64 6.32
CA PRO A 147 -9.66 -0.75 6.68
C PRO A 147 -8.25 -0.98 7.25
N GLN A 148 -8.16 -1.95 8.13
CA GLN A 148 -6.87 -2.54 8.46
C GLN A 148 -6.40 -3.37 7.25
N VAL A 149 -5.31 -2.97 6.62
CA VAL A 149 -4.83 -3.62 5.39
C VAL A 149 -3.70 -4.59 5.71
N LEU A 150 -3.87 -5.84 5.28
CA LEU A 150 -2.83 -6.87 5.30
C LEU A 150 -2.45 -7.24 3.87
N ALA A 151 -1.16 -7.45 3.63
CA ALA A 151 -0.65 -7.92 2.36
C ALA A 151 0.66 -8.69 2.56
N ASN A 152 0.84 -9.78 1.80
CA ASN A 152 2.07 -10.58 1.83
C ASN A 152 3.17 -9.86 1.07
N ARG A 153 3.86 -8.90 1.71
CA ARG A 153 4.83 -8.02 1.05
C ARG A 153 6.29 -8.46 1.18
N GLY A 154 6.59 -9.49 1.94
CA GLY A 154 7.97 -10.00 2.10
C GLY A 154 8.60 -10.36 0.76
N LEU A 155 8.26 -11.50 0.21
CA LEU A 155 8.67 -11.92 -1.15
C LEU A 155 7.69 -11.46 -2.24
N ALA A 156 6.55 -10.89 -1.85
CA ALA A 156 5.49 -10.39 -2.74
C ALA A 156 4.95 -11.46 -3.73
N GLY A 157 5.01 -12.74 -3.35
CA GLY A 157 4.47 -13.86 -4.13
C GLY A 157 2.94 -13.94 -4.04
N ILE A 158 2.35 -14.78 -4.88
CA ILE A 158 0.91 -15.07 -4.89
C ILE A 158 0.54 -16.21 -3.95
N ASP A 159 1.54 -16.94 -3.46
CA ASP A 159 1.38 -18.11 -2.60
C ASP A 159 0.70 -17.76 -1.28
N GLY A 160 -0.16 -18.66 -0.81
CA GLY A 160 -0.76 -18.59 0.52
C GLY A 160 -1.68 -17.40 0.77
N THR A 161 -2.01 -16.57 -0.23
CA THR A 161 -2.85 -15.38 -0.04
C THR A 161 -4.25 -15.74 0.44
N VAL A 162 -4.87 -16.80 -0.10
CA VAL A 162 -6.20 -17.27 0.33
C VAL A 162 -6.14 -17.73 1.78
N SER A 163 -5.14 -18.54 2.14
CA SER A 163 -4.97 -19.03 3.52
C SER A 163 -4.67 -17.89 4.51
N THR A 164 -3.89 -16.89 4.07
CA THR A 164 -3.66 -15.67 4.86
C THR A 164 -4.96 -14.93 5.14
N ALA A 165 -5.81 -14.77 4.10
CA ALA A 165 -7.10 -14.10 4.24
C ALA A 165 -8.04 -14.84 5.20
N ILE A 166 -8.11 -16.17 5.09
CA ILE A 166 -8.90 -17.01 5.99
C ILE A 166 -8.39 -16.90 7.43
N GLY A 167 -7.09 -17.09 7.65
CA GLY A 167 -6.51 -17.03 8.99
C GLY A 167 -6.69 -15.66 9.65
N ALA A 168 -6.52 -14.58 8.90
CA ALA A 168 -6.74 -13.23 9.40
C ALA A 168 -8.22 -12.98 9.73
N ALA A 169 -9.15 -13.40 8.86
CA ALA A 169 -10.58 -13.26 9.07
C ALA A 169 -11.10 -14.05 10.28
N LEU A 170 -10.52 -15.20 10.60
CA LEU A 170 -10.88 -15.99 11.78
C LEU A 170 -10.56 -15.29 13.10
N THR A 171 -9.63 -14.35 13.11
CA THR A 171 -9.17 -13.62 14.31
C THR A 171 -9.64 -12.17 14.34
N PHE A 172 -10.26 -11.68 13.27
CA PHE A 172 -10.73 -10.31 13.17
C PHE A 172 -12.22 -10.20 13.52
N TRP A 173 -12.56 -9.25 14.41
CA TRP A 173 -13.95 -8.97 14.78
C TRP A 173 -14.53 -7.92 13.84
N GLY A 174 -15.29 -8.34 12.85
CA GLY A 174 -15.94 -7.46 11.89
C GLY A 174 -15.85 -7.97 10.46
N ARG A 175 -16.22 -7.12 9.52
CA ARG A 175 -16.20 -7.45 8.10
C ARG A 175 -14.78 -7.72 7.63
N SER A 176 -14.58 -8.83 6.93
CA SER A 176 -13.31 -9.15 6.28
C SER A 176 -13.53 -9.31 4.78
N ILE A 177 -12.68 -8.63 3.99
CA ILE A 177 -12.68 -8.71 2.53
C ILE A 177 -11.26 -9.06 2.08
N ALA A 178 -11.14 -9.94 1.09
CA ALA A 178 -9.90 -10.19 0.38
C ALA A 178 -10.05 -9.73 -1.08
N LEU A 179 -9.07 -8.98 -1.59
CA LEU A 179 -8.99 -8.57 -2.99
C LEU A 179 -7.75 -9.20 -3.61
N MET A 180 -7.93 -9.96 -4.69
CA MET A 180 -6.83 -10.63 -5.37
C MET A 180 -7.12 -10.86 -6.85
N GLY A 181 -6.07 -11.12 -7.63
CA GLY A 181 -6.22 -11.53 -9.02
C GLY A 181 -6.61 -13.01 -9.14
N ASP A 182 -7.07 -13.40 -10.30
CA ASP A 182 -7.48 -14.75 -10.67
C ASP A 182 -6.37 -15.79 -10.45
N LEU A 183 -5.15 -15.52 -10.92
CA LEU A 183 -4.01 -16.43 -10.72
C LEU A 183 -3.68 -16.61 -9.24
N THR A 184 -3.73 -15.55 -8.43
CA THR A 184 -3.54 -15.63 -6.98
C THR A 184 -4.60 -16.51 -6.33
N PHE A 185 -5.86 -16.35 -6.75
CA PHE A 185 -6.97 -17.15 -6.25
C PHE A 185 -6.83 -18.63 -6.65
N LEU A 186 -6.58 -18.92 -7.92
CA LEU A 186 -6.42 -20.29 -8.43
C LEU A 186 -5.23 -20.99 -7.80
N HIS A 187 -4.10 -20.29 -7.64
CA HIS A 187 -2.91 -20.84 -6.99
C HIS A 187 -3.17 -21.20 -5.52
N GLY A 188 -3.98 -20.41 -4.82
CA GLY A 188 -4.31 -20.61 -3.41
C GLY A 188 -5.64 -21.30 -3.13
N ALA A 189 -6.35 -21.81 -4.15
CA ALA A 189 -7.72 -22.34 -4.03
C ALA A 189 -7.85 -23.46 -2.98
N ASN A 190 -6.81 -24.27 -2.78
CA ASN A 190 -6.78 -25.30 -1.73
C ASN A 190 -6.95 -24.73 -0.31
N GLY A 191 -6.64 -23.45 -0.10
CA GLY A 191 -6.91 -22.76 1.16
C GLY A 191 -8.40 -22.71 1.54
N LEU A 192 -9.31 -22.90 0.58
CA LEU A 192 -10.76 -22.95 0.81
C LEU A 192 -11.24 -24.30 1.36
N LEU A 193 -10.37 -25.31 1.42
CA LEU A 193 -10.70 -26.61 1.97
C LEU A 193 -10.74 -26.53 3.50
N ILE A 194 -11.92 -26.25 4.03
CA ILE A 194 -12.19 -26.14 5.47
C ILE A 194 -12.94 -27.41 5.91
N GLY A 195 -12.37 -28.13 6.86
CA GLY A 195 -12.95 -29.34 7.41
C GLY A 195 -14.28 -29.08 8.14
N PRO A 196 -15.13 -30.12 8.31
CA PRO A 196 -16.45 -29.94 8.93
C PRO A 196 -16.39 -29.50 10.40
N ALA A 197 -15.28 -29.75 11.09
CA ALA A 197 -15.06 -29.37 12.49
C ALA A 197 -14.22 -28.09 12.64
N GLU A 198 -13.79 -27.49 11.54
CA GLU A 198 -12.97 -26.27 11.56
C GLU A 198 -13.85 -25.02 11.54
N PRO A 199 -13.44 -23.93 12.21
CA PRO A 199 -14.17 -22.67 12.18
C PRO A 199 -14.18 -22.07 10.77
N ARG A 200 -15.29 -21.46 10.40
CA ARG A 200 -15.46 -20.79 9.10
C ARG A 200 -15.34 -19.28 9.30
N PRO A 201 -14.50 -18.59 8.51
CA PRO A 201 -14.39 -17.13 8.57
C PRO A 201 -15.61 -16.44 7.95
N ASP A 202 -15.96 -15.27 8.47
CA ASP A 202 -16.81 -14.30 7.76
C ASP A 202 -15.93 -13.51 6.80
N LEU A 203 -15.75 -14.04 5.58
CA LEU A 203 -14.82 -13.51 4.59
C LEU A 203 -15.47 -13.45 3.20
N THR A 204 -15.45 -12.27 2.60
CA THR A 204 -15.77 -12.09 1.18
C THR A 204 -14.49 -12.04 0.37
N ILE A 205 -14.35 -12.88 -0.65
CA ILE A 205 -13.22 -12.85 -1.58
C ILE A 205 -13.67 -12.22 -2.90
N VAL A 206 -13.03 -11.14 -3.28
CA VAL A 206 -13.21 -10.45 -4.56
C VAL A 206 -12.05 -10.82 -5.47
N VAL A 207 -12.36 -11.44 -6.59
CA VAL A 207 -11.35 -11.85 -7.57
C VAL A 207 -11.46 -10.95 -8.81
N LEU A 208 -10.37 -10.27 -9.13
CA LEU A 208 -10.22 -9.55 -10.39
C LEU A 208 -9.71 -10.56 -11.42
N ASN A 209 -10.55 -10.87 -12.40
CA ASN A 209 -10.20 -11.76 -13.50
C ASN A 209 -9.89 -10.93 -14.74
N ASP A 210 -8.65 -10.99 -15.18
CA ASP A 210 -8.15 -10.36 -16.41
C ASP A 210 -7.70 -11.41 -17.46
N ASP A 211 -8.31 -12.60 -17.38
CA ASP A 211 -8.07 -13.74 -18.27
C ASP A 211 -6.64 -14.30 -18.25
N GLY A 212 -6.00 -14.23 -17.06
CA GLY A 212 -4.82 -15.05 -16.80
C GLY A 212 -3.48 -14.40 -17.03
N GLY A 213 -3.23 -13.31 -16.45
CA GLY A 213 -1.89 -12.77 -16.25
C GLY A 213 -1.26 -12.13 -17.50
N GLY A 214 -1.13 -10.82 -17.45
CA GLY A 214 -0.37 -10.05 -18.44
C GLY A 214 1.13 -10.04 -18.19
#